data_923f8e87e31dbf06016bafd9825e464e
#
_entry.id   923f8e87e31dbf06016bafd9825e464e
#
_cell.length_a   1.000
_cell.length_b   1.000
_cell.length_c   1.000
_cell.angle_alpha   90.00
_cell.angle_beta   90.00
_cell.angle_gamma   90.00
#
_symmetry.space_group_name_H-M   'P 1'
#
loop_
_entity.id
_entity.type
_entity.pdbx_description
1 polymer ?
#
loop_
_entity_poly.entity_id
_entity_poly.type
_entity_poly.pdbx_seq_one_letter_code
_entity_poly.pdbx_strand_id
1 'polypeptide(L)'
;MENSQTTMETTATTKYYVGDLCYVMHDVWDEVCSIADLDNDEWEYELEDGRKFILFSTAYGDGQYNDQNGNPYFVDSGTIGAIKVDDIFDIKGLAWAKEMGLGHIHEFPAEIEGYDCSYDEGAISIYSVYIDTAGNDDREEEENGQ
;
A
#
# COMPACT_ATOMS: atom_id res chain seq x y z
N MET A 1 -2.11 -9.82 -37.86
CA MET A 1 -2.20 -9.49 -37.49
C MET A 1 -2.36 -9.04 -36.94
N GLU A 2 -2.29 -8.94 -36.69
CA GLU A 2 -2.50 -8.54 -36.24
C GLU A 2 -2.68 -8.34 -35.42
N ASN A 3 -2.85 -8.64 -35.05
CA ASN A 3 -3.15 -8.51 -34.10
C ASN A 3 -2.58 -8.17 -33.06
N SER A 4 -1.79 -8.14 -32.75
CA SER A 4 -1.11 -7.86 -31.67
C SER A 4 -1.48 -6.62 -31.06
N GLN A 5 -1.89 -5.74 -31.72
CA GLN A 5 -2.27 -4.54 -31.16
C GLN A 5 -3.39 -4.73 -30.28
N THR A 6 -4.19 -5.67 -30.45
CA THR A 6 -5.25 -5.85 -29.62
C THR A 6 -4.76 -6.14 -28.26
N THR A 7 -3.69 -6.85 -28.15
CA THR A 7 -3.22 -7.17 -26.89
C THR A 7 -2.79 -5.99 -26.14
N MET A 8 -2.27 -5.03 -26.80
CA MET A 8 -1.87 -3.93 -26.08
C MET A 8 -2.94 -3.24 -25.38
N GLU A 9 -4.11 -3.22 -25.86
CA GLU A 9 -5.12 -2.56 -25.19
C GLU A 9 -5.47 -3.22 -23.96
N THR A 10 -5.31 -4.49 -23.88
CA THR A 10 -5.69 -5.19 -22.70
C THR A 10 -4.66 -5.05 -21.63
N THR A 11 -3.55 -4.39 -21.90
CA THR A 11 -2.55 -4.23 -20.88
C THR A 11 -2.63 -2.90 -20.19
N ALA A 12 -3.72 -2.17 -20.31
CA ALA A 12 -3.86 -0.91 -19.59
C ALA A 12 -3.74 -1.15 -18.11
N THR A 13 -3.06 -0.26 -17.42
CA THR A 13 -2.84 -0.40 -15.99
C THR A 13 -3.14 0.91 -15.28
N THR A 14 -3.31 0.83 -13.98
CA THR A 14 -3.48 2.00 -13.12
C THR A 14 -2.37 1.97 -12.11
N LYS A 15 -1.78 3.11 -11.83
CA LYS A 15 -0.69 3.20 -10.87
C LYS A 15 -1.21 3.44 -9.48
N TYR A 16 -0.67 2.70 -8.53
CA TYR A 16 -1.05 2.83 -7.13
C TYR A 16 0.20 3.05 -6.31
N TYR A 17 0.11 3.89 -5.28
CA TYR A 17 1.19 4.02 -4.31
C TYR A 17 0.88 3.01 -3.22
N VAL A 18 1.84 2.17 -2.85
CA VAL A 18 1.71 1.20 -1.77
C VAL A 18 2.73 1.55 -0.73
N GLY A 19 2.31 1.67 0.51
CA GLY A 19 3.21 2.00 1.61
C GLY A 19 2.45 2.69 2.73
N ASP A 20 3.16 3.42 3.56
CA ASP A 20 2.53 4.16 4.65
C ASP A 20 1.92 5.41 4.02
N LEU A 21 0.60 5.51 4.02
CA LEU A 21 -0.07 6.60 3.35
C LEU A 21 0.11 7.94 4.06
N CYS A 22 0.63 7.95 5.28
CA CYS A 22 0.82 9.23 5.97
C CYS A 22 1.82 10.11 5.22
N TYR A 23 2.71 9.52 4.43
CA TYR A 23 3.68 10.30 3.68
C TYR A 23 3.07 10.98 2.46
N VAL A 24 2.02 10.42 1.89
CA VAL A 24 1.46 10.94 0.66
C VAL A 24 0.06 11.52 0.84
N MET A 25 -0.52 11.37 2.03
CA MET A 25 -1.84 11.92 2.32
C MET A 25 -1.77 12.84 3.52
N HIS A 26 -0.63 13.53 3.70
CA HIS A 26 -0.43 14.38 4.84
C HIS A 26 -1.49 15.44 4.91
N ASP A 27 -1.94 15.95 3.79
CA ASP A 27 -2.93 17.02 3.72
C ASP A 27 -4.30 16.58 4.22
N VAL A 28 -4.60 15.29 4.24
CA VAL A 28 -5.89 14.79 4.71
C VAL A 28 -5.72 13.71 5.76
N TRP A 29 -4.52 13.64 6.39
CA TRP A 29 -4.26 12.55 7.33
C TRP A 29 -5.20 12.58 8.54
N ASP A 30 -5.64 13.76 8.97
CA ASP A 30 -6.56 13.81 10.08
C ASP A 30 -7.89 13.17 9.71
N GLU A 31 -8.32 13.34 8.46
CA GLU A 31 -9.56 12.73 8.02
C GLU A 31 -9.37 11.22 7.93
N VAL A 32 -8.22 10.77 7.44
CA VAL A 32 -7.93 9.35 7.33
C VAL A 32 -8.00 8.73 8.72
N CYS A 33 -7.38 9.35 9.70
CA CYS A 33 -7.38 8.80 11.04
C CYS A 33 -8.77 8.77 11.65
N SER A 34 -9.63 9.70 11.25
CA SER A 34 -10.95 9.75 11.85
C SER A 34 -11.89 8.71 11.25
N ILE A 35 -11.67 8.28 10.00
CA ILE A 35 -12.58 7.33 9.38
C ILE A 35 -12.06 5.90 9.43
N ALA A 36 -10.77 5.69 9.60
CA ALA A 36 -10.21 4.35 9.58
C ALA A 36 -10.62 3.61 10.85
N ASP A 37 -11.02 2.36 10.71
CA ASP A 37 -11.47 1.57 11.85
C ASP A 37 -10.86 0.21 11.70
N LEU A 38 -9.58 0.11 12.02
CA LEU A 38 -8.81 -1.09 11.76
C LEU A 38 -9.17 -2.25 12.68
N ASP A 39 -9.87 -1.96 13.78
CA ASP A 39 -10.25 -3.01 14.68
C ASP A 39 -11.48 -3.78 14.24
N ASN A 40 -12.17 -3.33 13.22
CA ASN A 40 -13.38 -3.98 12.75
C ASN A 40 -13.21 -4.74 11.46
N ASP A 41 -11.99 -5.09 11.12
CA ASP A 41 -11.75 -5.87 9.90
C ASP A 41 -12.21 -5.18 8.65
N GLU A 42 -12.10 -3.87 8.65
CA GLU A 42 -12.41 -3.12 7.46
C GLU A 42 -11.16 -2.52 6.94
N TRP A 43 -10.89 -2.64 5.67
CA TRP A 43 -9.67 -2.10 5.11
C TRP A 43 -9.94 -1.03 4.04
N GLU A 44 -11.11 -1.02 3.42
CA GLU A 44 -11.36 -0.07 2.34
C GLU A 44 -12.12 1.11 2.87
N TYR A 45 -11.66 2.32 2.62
CA TYR A 45 -12.24 3.53 3.13
C TYR A 45 -12.41 4.56 2.03
N GLU A 46 -13.24 5.57 2.26
CA GLU A 46 -13.50 6.60 1.28
C GLU A 46 -13.47 7.95 1.96
N LEU A 47 -12.72 8.90 1.39
CA LEU A 47 -12.68 10.27 1.91
C LEU A 47 -13.97 10.99 1.53
N GLU A 48 -14.25 12.12 2.19
CA GLU A 48 -15.44 12.85 1.89
C GLU A 48 -15.53 13.24 0.44
N ASP A 49 -14.43 13.46 -0.24
CA ASP A 49 -14.45 13.86 -1.64
C ASP A 49 -14.55 12.69 -2.59
N GLY A 50 -14.68 11.46 -2.08
CA GLY A 50 -14.89 10.30 -2.92
C GLY A 50 -13.67 9.49 -3.25
N ARG A 51 -12.48 9.93 -2.83
CA ARG A 51 -11.27 9.16 -3.11
C ARG A 51 -11.24 7.94 -2.21
N LYS A 52 -10.86 6.79 -2.74
CA LYS A 52 -10.86 5.55 -1.98
C LYS A 52 -9.44 5.06 -1.74
N PHE A 53 -9.22 4.46 -0.61
CA PHE A 53 -7.91 3.93 -0.28
C PHE A 53 -8.10 2.71 0.63
N ILE A 54 -7.03 1.94 0.82
CA ILE A 54 -7.07 0.83 1.77
C ILE A 54 -5.99 1.05 2.80
N LEU A 55 -6.17 0.47 3.98
CA LEU A 55 -5.26 0.68 5.09
C LEU A 55 -5.25 -0.54 5.98
N PHE A 56 -4.07 -1.02 6.35
CA PHE A 56 -3.92 -2.17 7.21
C PHE A 56 -2.94 -1.87 8.33
N SER A 57 -3.14 -2.45 9.50
CA SER A 57 -2.20 -2.31 10.59
C SER A 57 -1.04 -3.26 10.37
N THR A 58 0.17 -2.83 10.67
CA THR A 58 1.30 -3.74 10.64
C THR A 58 1.34 -4.51 11.94
N ALA A 59 2.01 -5.64 11.97
CA ALA A 59 2.07 -6.46 13.16
C ALA A 59 2.85 -5.80 14.29
N TYR A 60 3.86 -5.01 13.95
CA TYR A 60 4.73 -4.44 14.97
C TYR A 60 4.84 -2.92 14.92
N GLY A 61 3.92 -2.26 14.24
CA GLY A 61 3.89 -0.79 14.21
C GLY A 61 4.91 -0.20 13.28
N ASP A 62 5.61 0.81 13.76
CA ASP A 62 6.60 1.49 12.94
C ASP A 62 7.74 0.57 12.60
N GLY A 63 8.37 0.81 11.51
CA GLY A 63 9.56 0.05 11.14
C GLY A 63 9.70 -0.10 9.65
N GLN A 64 10.42 -1.12 9.23
CA GLN A 64 10.59 -1.39 7.84
C GLN A 64 10.13 -2.81 7.57
N TYR A 65 9.33 -2.98 6.53
CA TYR A 65 8.83 -4.28 6.14
C TYR A 65 9.11 -4.45 4.65
N ASN A 66 9.23 -5.67 4.18
CA ASN A 66 9.58 -5.91 2.79
C ASN A 66 8.49 -6.71 2.11
N ASP A 67 8.31 -6.51 0.82
CA ASP A 67 7.38 -7.32 0.06
C ASP A 67 8.08 -8.60 -0.42
N GLN A 68 7.37 -9.41 -1.18
CA GLN A 68 7.92 -10.70 -1.61
C GLN A 68 9.14 -10.58 -2.51
N ASN A 69 9.35 -9.39 -3.07
CA ASN A 69 10.49 -9.16 -3.93
C ASN A 69 11.62 -8.42 -3.22
N GLY A 70 11.47 -8.18 -1.93
CA GLY A 70 12.52 -7.52 -1.17
C GLY A 70 12.46 -6.00 -1.19
N ASN A 71 11.40 -5.42 -1.76
CA ASN A 71 11.29 -3.97 -1.78
C ASN A 71 10.89 -3.49 -0.40
N PRO A 72 11.58 -2.49 0.14
CA PRO A 72 11.29 -2.06 1.50
C PRO A 72 10.18 -1.04 1.57
N TYR A 73 9.40 -1.08 2.64
CA TYR A 73 8.34 -0.10 2.89
C TYR A 73 8.59 0.42 4.30
N PHE A 74 8.72 1.71 4.43
CA PHE A 74 8.99 2.30 5.73
C PHE A 74 7.69 2.78 6.35
N VAL A 75 7.47 2.50 7.61
CA VAL A 75 6.21 2.74 8.28
C VAL A 75 6.42 3.62 9.48
N ASP A 76 5.66 4.72 9.53
CA ASP A 76 5.74 5.67 10.61
C ASP A 76 4.39 5.78 11.32
N SER A 77 3.30 5.47 10.67
CA SER A 77 1.98 5.55 11.26
C SER A 77 1.53 4.22 11.85
N GLY A 78 2.30 3.16 11.65
CA GLY A 78 1.90 1.83 12.05
C GLY A 78 0.98 1.17 11.06
N THR A 79 0.81 1.75 9.87
CA THR A 79 -0.09 1.19 8.86
C THR A 79 0.56 1.18 7.49
N ILE A 80 0.10 0.28 6.64
CA ILE A 80 0.50 0.23 5.24
C ILE A 80 -0.79 0.19 4.44
N GLY A 81 -0.87 0.94 3.39
CA GLY A 81 -2.05 0.97 2.55
C GLY A 81 -1.74 1.20 1.10
N ALA A 82 -2.77 1.50 0.33
CA ALA A 82 -2.61 1.78 -1.10
C ALA A 82 -3.66 2.79 -1.52
N ILE A 83 -3.29 3.64 -2.48
CA ILE A 83 -4.20 4.62 -3.04
C ILE A 83 -3.75 4.85 -4.47
N LYS A 84 -4.68 5.14 -5.38
CA LYS A 84 -4.32 5.44 -6.74
C LYS A 84 -3.47 6.68 -6.78
N VAL A 85 -2.44 6.68 -7.58
CA VAL A 85 -1.55 7.84 -7.67
C VAL A 85 -2.32 9.07 -8.09
N ASP A 86 -3.32 8.92 -8.96
CA ASP A 86 -4.10 10.06 -9.42
C ASP A 86 -4.94 10.66 -8.29
N ASP A 87 -5.14 9.94 -7.20
CA ASP A 87 -5.91 10.45 -6.08
C ASP A 87 -5.02 11.05 -5.00
N ILE A 88 -3.72 11.12 -5.25
CA ILE A 88 -2.81 11.75 -4.30
C ILE A 88 -2.69 13.21 -4.69
N PHE A 89 -3.23 14.08 -3.84
CA PHE A 89 -3.17 15.52 -4.12
C PHE A 89 -1.95 16.17 -3.47
N ASP A 90 -1.35 15.49 -2.49
CA ASP A 90 -0.15 16.00 -1.84
C ASP A 90 1.05 15.62 -2.71
N ILE A 91 1.26 16.38 -3.77
CA ILE A 91 2.28 16.08 -4.76
C ILE A 91 3.68 16.11 -4.16
N LYS A 92 3.92 17.02 -3.21
CA LYS A 92 5.24 17.11 -2.63
C LYS A 92 5.49 15.89 -1.75
N GLY A 93 4.48 15.41 -1.04
CA GLY A 93 4.63 14.22 -0.22
C GLY A 93 4.92 13.00 -1.07
N LEU A 94 4.23 12.88 -2.22
CA LEU A 94 4.47 11.76 -3.10
C LEU A 94 5.88 11.81 -3.66
N ALA A 95 6.35 12.98 -4.08
CA ALA A 95 7.69 13.10 -4.63
C ALA A 95 8.72 12.74 -3.58
N TRP A 96 8.51 13.17 -2.35
CA TRP A 96 9.46 12.90 -1.27
C TRP A 96 9.47 11.41 -0.94
N ALA A 97 8.31 10.78 -0.88
CA ALA A 97 8.24 9.35 -0.58
C ALA A 97 8.94 8.54 -1.65
N LYS A 98 8.77 8.93 -2.92
CA LYS A 98 9.44 8.22 -3.99
C LYS A 98 10.94 8.43 -3.91
N GLU A 99 11.37 9.65 -3.68
CA GLU A 99 12.78 9.95 -3.67
C GLU A 99 13.46 9.23 -2.51
N MET A 100 12.83 9.14 -1.35
CA MET A 100 13.42 8.52 -0.19
C MET A 100 13.19 7.01 -0.13
N GLY A 101 12.42 6.47 -1.06
CA GLY A 101 12.16 5.04 -1.08
C GLY A 101 11.27 4.57 0.07
N LEU A 102 10.35 5.43 0.53
CA LEU A 102 9.51 5.08 1.66
C LEU A 102 8.40 4.13 1.30
N GLY A 103 7.96 4.15 0.07
CA GLY A 103 6.97 3.23 -0.46
C GLY A 103 7.22 3.07 -1.94
N HIS A 104 6.34 2.40 -2.65
CA HIS A 104 6.61 2.10 -4.05
C HIS A 104 5.36 2.25 -4.90
N ILE A 105 5.56 2.62 -6.16
CA ILE A 105 4.47 2.72 -7.12
C ILE A 105 4.37 1.38 -7.82
N HIS A 106 3.17 0.81 -7.85
CA HIS A 106 2.92 -0.45 -8.54
C HIS A 106 1.84 -0.23 -9.59
N GLU A 107 1.89 -0.98 -10.68
CA GLU A 107 0.88 -0.88 -11.71
C GLU A 107 0.04 -2.13 -11.67
N PHE A 108 -1.26 -1.97 -11.51
CA PHE A 108 -2.17 -3.10 -11.46
C PHE A 108 -3.14 -2.98 -12.64
N PRO A 109 -3.78 -4.06 -13.06
CA PRO A 109 -4.69 -3.99 -14.19
C PRO A 109 -5.78 -2.95 -13.97
N ALA A 110 -6.07 -2.16 -14.98
CA ALA A 110 -7.02 -1.07 -14.82
C ALA A 110 -8.43 -1.56 -14.59
N GLU A 111 -8.73 -2.79 -14.98
CA GLU A 111 -10.08 -3.28 -14.82
C GLU A 111 -10.38 -3.74 -13.40
N ILE A 112 -9.41 -3.75 -12.49
CA ILE A 112 -9.69 -4.13 -11.14
C ILE A 112 -10.64 -3.14 -10.53
N GLU A 113 -11.73 -3.62 -9.94
CA GLU A 113 -12.64 -2.75 -9.31
C GLU A 113 -12.33 -2.69 -7.87
N GLY A 114 -12.17 -1.53 -7.30
CA GLY A 114 -11.78 -1.36 -5.92
C GLY A 114 -10.39 -1.89 -5.71
N TYR A 115 -10.17 -2.61 -4.63
CA TYR A 115 -8.87 -3.14 -4.32
C TYR A 115 -9.01 -4.64 -4.09
N ASP A 116 -8.18 -5.41 -4.75
CA ASP A 116 -8.15 -6.85 -4.57
C ASP A 116 -7.14 -7.09 -3.46
N CYS A 117 -7.59 -7.12 -2.22
CA CYS A 117 -6.68 -7.17 -1.08
C CYS A 117 -7.18 -8.11 -0.01
N SER A 118 -6.28 -8.53 0.86
CA SER A 118 -6.64 -9.34 2.02
C SER A 118 -5.65 -9.10 3.13
N TYR A 119 -6.03 -9.46 4.33
CA TYR A 119 -5.20 -9.22 5.51
C TYR A 119 -5.38 -10.38 6.46
N ASP A 120 -4.30 -10.92 7.00
CA ASP A 120 -4.38 -12.02 7.92
C ASP A 120 -3.27 -11.90 8.94
N GLU A 121 -3.58 -11.31 10.11
CA GLU A 121 -2.64 -11.23 11.21
C GLU A 121 -1.29 -10.64 10.81
N GLY A 122 -1.30 -9.53 10.13
CA GLY A 122 -0.09 -8.83 9.72
C GLY A 122 0.37 -9.16 8.32
N ALA A 123 -0.22 -10.16 7.68
CA ALA A 123 0.13 -10.49 6.30
C ALA A 123 -0.79 -9.69 5.38
N ILE A 124 -0.25 -8.75 4.65
CA ILE A 124 -0.97 -7.81 3.82
C ILE A 124 -0.80 -8.20 2.36
N SER A 125 -1.91 -8.39 1.67
CA SER A 125 -1.89 -8.73 0.27
C SER A 125 -2.67 -7.68 -0.50
N ILE A 126 -2.05 -6.99 -1.44
CA ILE A 126 -2.67 -5.97 -2.24
C ILE A 126 -2.40 -6.34 -3.69
N TYR A 127 -3.36 -6.96 -4.33
CA TYR A 127 -3.26 -7.53 -5.66
C TYR A 127 -2.02 -8.42 -5.73
N SER A 128 -0.96 -8.03 -6.39
CA SER A 128 0.23 -8.85 -6.54
C SER A 128 1.32 -8.52 -5.53
N VAL A 129 1.06 -7.58 -4.61
CA VAL A 129 2.06 -7.17 -3.62
C VAL A 129 1.75 -7.88 -2.33
N TYR A 130 2.72 -8.58 -1.76
CA TYR A 130 2.52 -9.30 -0.51
C TYR A 130 3.56 -8.84 0.50
N ILE A 131 3.12 -8.34 1.64
CA ILE A 131 4.00 -7.84 2.68
C ILE A 131 3.58 -8.53 3.97
N ASP A 132 4.39 -9.48 4.43
CA ASP A 132 4.07 -10.20 5.64
C ASP A 132 4.74 -9.49 6.80
N THR A 133 4.04 -8.55 7.43
CA THR A 133 4.66 -7.76 8.49
C THR A 133 4.90 -8.62 9.72
N ALA A 134 4.10 -9.67 9.93
CA ALA A 134 4.33 -10.55 11.06
C ALA A 134 5.52 -11.45 10.78
N GLY A 135 5.65 -11.89 9.53
CA GLY A 135 6.77 -12.75 9.20
C GLY A 135 8.10 -12.06 9.25
N ASN A 136 8.09 -10.75 9.07
CA ASN A 136 9.33 -10.05 9.14
C ASN A 136 9.98 -10.22 10.46
N ASP A 137 9.23 -10.47 11.51
CA ASP A 137 9.82 -10.62 12.77
C ASP A 137 10.59 -11.85 12.87
N ASP A 138 10.36 -12.82 12.05
CA ASP A 138 11.09 -14.02 12.13
C ASP A 138 12.53 -13.81 11.91
N ARG A 139 12.89 -12.77 11.25
CA ARG A 139 14.25 -12.56 11.04
C ARG A 139 14.96 -12.34 12.23
N GLU A 140 14.31 -11.87 13.20
CA GLU A 140 14.99 -11.61 14.31
C GLU A 140 15.37 -12.78 15.01
N GLU A 141 14.74 -13.80 14.78
CA GLU A 141 15.06 -14.84 15.46
C GLU A 141 16.33 -15.32 15.18
N GLU A 142 16.81 -15.05 14.08
CA GLU A 142 17.97 -15.51 13.89
C GLU A 142 18.93 -14.99 14.68
N GLU A 143 18.67 -13.94 15.12
CA GLU A 143 19.58 -13.44 15.89
C GLU A 143 19.65 -14.19 17.00
N ASN A 144 18.77 -14.79 17.30
CA ASN A 144 18.81 -15.47 18.37
C ASN A 144 19.53 -16.57 18.14
N GLY A 145 19.53 -16.71 17.08
CA GLY A 145 20.22 -17.65 16.95
C GLY A 145 21.21 -17.49 17.70
N GLN A 146 20.88 -17.11 17.97
CA GLN A 146 21.33 -16.96 18.59
C GLN A 146 21.60 -17.27 19.21
#